data_31da21bf9c9308867811864cbdef0bc3
#
_entry.id   31da21bf9c9308867811864cbdef0bc3
#
_cell.length_a   1.000
_cell.length_b   1.000
_cell.length_c   1.000
_cell.angle_alpha   90.00
_cell.angle_beta   90.00
_cell.angle_gamma   90.00
#
_symmetry.space_group_name_H-M   'P 1'
#
loop_
_entity.id
_entity.type
_entity.pdbx_description
1 polymer ?
#
loop_
_entity_poly.entity_id
_entity_poly.type
_entity_poly.pdbx_seq_one_letter_code
_entity_poly.pdbx_strand_id
1 'polypeptide(L)'
;DTTMDAMKGKKVGIDSFLLAFQFLTTIRDRSPTGDGGSLKADNGKVVAHLMGFLSRASLLLSKGVKPVFIFDGKHPELKKDEMDARRARREQAEADWKAALEVGDFATAQKLAQRCVKYTPEMVEESIEMLSLMGIPAFRAEAEGEAQAAVMAAKGQLDAVATQDWDALLYGAPVVIRNFTSDGSKRMGRIVRAQKIELDQILADNELSRDQLIDLAIMIGTDFHPGIKGIGPK
;
A
#
# COMPACT_ATOMS: atom_id res chain seq x y z
N ASP A 1 -6.91 8.69 17.07
CA ASP A 1 -6.89 9.44 15.81
C ASP A 1 -5.70 10.39 15.76
N THR A 2 -5.20 10.69 14.58
CA THR A 2 -4.16 11.70 14.32
C THR A 2 -4.48 12.45 13.02
N THR A 3 -3.63 13.38 12.60
CA THR A 3 -3.79 14.13 11.34
C THR A 3 -2.45 14.27 10.63
N MET A 4 -2.46 14.61 9.33
CA MET A 4 -1.22 14.97 8.62
C MET A 4 -0.52 16.17 9.26
N ASP A 5 -1.26 17.15 9.76
CA ASP A 5 -0.69 18.34 10.39
C ASP A 5 0.08 18.00 11.68
N ALA A 6 -0.33 16.97 12.42
CA ALA A 6 0.38 16.48 13.60
C ALA A 6 1.78 15.89 13.26
N MET A 7 2.00 15.54 12.00
CA MET A 7 3.27 14.99 11.51
C MET A 7 4.15 16.03 10.82
N LYS A 8 3.84 17.32 10.99
CA LYS A 8 4.67 18.42 10.49
C LYS A 8 6.11 18.32 11.00
N GLY A 9 7.08 18.41 10.09
CA GLY A 9 8.52 18.27 10.36
C GLY A 9 9.01 16.85 10.56
N LYS A 10 8.10 15.85 10.65
CA LYS A 10 8.42 14.44 10.89
C LYS A 10 8.79 13.72 9.60
N LYS A 11 9.72 12.76 9.71
CA LYS A 11 10.11 11.85 8.64
C LYS A 11 9.16 10.63 8.67
N VAL A 12 8.35 10.46 7.65
CA VAL A 12 7.38 9.37 7.57
C VAL A 12 7.73 8.45 6.40
N GLY A 13 8.00 7.18 6.71
CA GLY A 13 8.18 6.14 5.70
C GLY A 13 6.81 5.77 5.11
N ILE A 14 6.68 5.83 3.80
CA ILE A 14 5.42 5.55 3.09
C ILE A 14 5.56 4.21 2.39
N ASP A 15 4.68 3.26 2.72
CA ASP A 15 4.48 2.05 1.94
C ASP A 15 3.98 2.43 0.54
N SER A 16 4.88 2.35 -0.44
CA SER A 16 4.63 2.86 -1.78
C SER A 16 3.90 1.86 -2.66
N PHE A 17 4.07 0.55 -2.41
CA PHE A 17 3.46 -0.48 -3.22
C PHE A 17 1.94 -0.51 -3.06
N LEU A 18 1.48 -0.53 -1.81
CA LEU A 18 0.05 -0.46 -1.49
C LEU A 18 -0.58 0.83 -2.01
N LEU A 19 0.14 1.96 -1.85
CA LEU A 19 -0.31 3.26 -2.32
C LEU A 19 -0.44 3.31 -3.85
N ALA A 20 0.53 2.74 -4.58
CA ALA A 20 0.49 2.63 -6.04
C ALA A 20 -0.72 1.83 -6.54
N PHE A 21 -1.02 0.68 -5.90
CA PHE A 21 -2.22 -0.10 -6.19
C PHE A 21 -3.49 0.71 -5.97
N GLN A 22 -3.54 1.50 -4.91
CA GLN A 22 -4.68 2.40 -4.65
C GLN A 22 -4.84 3.41 -5.79
N PHE A 23 -3.77 4.00 -6.29
CA PHE A 23 -3.85 4.94 -7.43
C PHE A 23 -4.31 4.25 -8.70
N LEU A 24 -3.71 3.13 -9.04
CA LEU A 24 -4.06 2.38 -10.25
C LEU A 24 -5.51 1.87 -10.24
N THR A 25 -6.09 1.63 -9.07
CA THR A 25 -7.48 1.20 -8.94
C THR A 25 -8.47 2.34 -8.83
N THR A 26 -8.05 3.56 -8.48
CA THR A 26 -8.96 4.71 -8.26
C THR A 26 -8.86 5.79 -9.33
N ILE A 27 -7.66 6.01 -9.90
CA ILE A 27 -7.41 6.98 -10.98
C ILE A 27 -7.56 6.23 -12.32
N ARG A 28 -8.75 6.27 -12.87
CA ARG A 28 -9.18 5.41 -13.98
C ARG A 28 -9.90 6.19 -15.07
N ASP A 29 -9.91 5.62 -16.26
CA ASP A 29 -10.85 6.04 -17.30
C ASP A 29 -12.28 5.73 -16.84
N ARG A 30 -13.11 6.76 -16.73
CA ARG A 30 -14.50 6.69 -16.32
C ARG A 30 -15.47 7.00 -17.48
N SER A 31 -14.98 6.96 -18.70
CA SER A 31 -15.86 7.13 -19.86
C SER A 31 -16.91 6.01 -19.90
N PRO A 32 -18.16 6.27 -20.33
CA PRO A 32 -19.23 5.26 -20.32
C PRO A 32 -18.91 4.02 -21.16
N THR A 33 -18.09 4.18 -22.21
CA THR A 33 -17.64 3.11 -23.12
C THR A 33 -16.19 2.75 -22.94
N GLY A 34 -15.53 3.26 -21.87
CA GLY A 34 -14.14 2.98 -21.56
C GLY A 34 -13.95 1.56 -21.02
N ASP A 35 -12.74 1.04 -21.16
CA ASP A 35 -12.34 -0.29 -20.67
C ASP A 35 -12.33 -0.38 -19.12
N GLY A 36 -12.54 0.74 -18.46
CA GLY A 36 -12.47 0.87 -17.01
C GLY A 36 -11.07 0.68 -16.44
N GLY A 37 -10.03 0.67 -17.27
CA GLY A 37 -8.64 0.53 -16.83
C GLY A 37 -8.09 1.76 -16.14
N SER A 38 -6.85 1.65 -15.63
CA SER A 38 -6.13 2.79 -15.05
C SER A 38 -5.95 3.90 -16.07
N LEU A 39 -5.92 5.16 -15.61
CA LEU A 39 -5.75 6.32 -16.48
C LEU A 39 -4.50 6.20 -17.34
N LYS A 40 -4.68 6.45 -18.64
CA LYS A 40 -3.62 6.44 -19.66
C LYS A 40 -3.41 7.85 -20.23
N ALA A 41 -2.19 8.12 -20.65
CA ALA A 41 -1.88 9.27 -21.50
C ALA A 41 -2.31 9.01 -22.96
N ASP A 42 -2.27 10.04 -23.82
CA ASP A 42 -2.67 9.97 -25.22
C ASP A 42 -1.91 8.89 -26.03
N ASN A 43 -0.68 8.58 -25.62
CA ASN A 43 0.15 7.52 -26.22
C ASN A 43 -0.21 6.09 -25.70
N GLY A 44 -1.26 5.95 -24.90
CA GLY A 44 -1.71 4.68 -24.33
C GLY A 44 -0.95 4.21 -23.08
N LYS A 45 0.08 4.94 -22.64
CA LYS A 45 0.86 4.59 -21.45
C LYS A 45 0.05 4.87 -20.18
N VAL A 46 0.02 3.93 -19.24
CA VAL A 46 -0.61 4.12 -17.94
C VAL A 46 0.18 5.16 -17.13
N VAL A 47 -0.51 6.20 -16.68
CA VAL A 47 0.07 7.32 -15.90
C VAL A 47 -0.60 7.51 -14.53
N ALA A 48 -1.58 6.70 -14.20
CA ALA A 48 -2.34 6.80 -12.95
C ALA A 48 -1.45 6.80 -11.70
N HIS A 49 -0.40 5.97 -11.68
CA HIS A 49 0.58 5.91 -10.58
C HIS A 49 1.35 7.23 -10.44
N LEU A 50 1.83 7.82 -11.54
CA LEU A 50 2.55 9.10 -11.53
C LEU A 50 1.65 10.24 -11.02
N MET A 51 0.42 10.33 -11.53
CA MET A 51 -0.56 11.31 -11.08
C MET A 51 -0.87 11.16 -9.58
N GLY A 52 -1.00 9.92 -9.12
CA GLY A 52 -1.26 9.61 -7.72
C GLY A 52 -0.09 10.00 -6.82
N PHE A 53 1.13 9.60 -7.14
CA PHE A 53 2.33 9.95 -6.38
C PHE A 53 2.58 11.45 -6.39
N LEU A 54 2.47 12.13 -7.52
CA LEU A 54 2.61 13.58 -7.61
C LEU A 54 1.64 14.31 -6.67
N SER A 55 0.37 13.93 -6.72
CA SER A 55 -0.68 14.52 -5.88
C SER A 55 -0.42 14.28 -4.38
N ARG A 56 -0.07 13.06 -4.00
CA ARG A 56 0.16 12.72 -2.58
C ARG A 56 1.44 13.31 -2.04
N ALA A 57 2.52 13.25 -2.80
CA ALA A 57 3.79 13.86 -2.42
C ALA A 57 3.64 15.37 -2.22
N SER A 58 2.99 16.07 -3.16
CA SER A 58 2.70 17.51 -3.05
C SER A 58 1.84 17.83 -1.82
N LEU A 59 0.82 17.01 -1.53
CA LEU A 59 -0.01 17.18 -0.34
C LEU A 59 0.82 17.03 0.95
N LEU A 60 1.62 15.97 1.07
CA LEU A 60 2.45 15.73 2.25
C LEU A 60 3.46 16.87 2.47
N LEU A 61 4.12 17.32 1.41
CA LEU A 61 5.04 18.45 1.47
C LEU A 61 4.32 19.75 1.88
N SER A 62 3.12 20.02 1.35
CA SER A 62 2.32 21.20 1.71
C SER A 62 1.92 21.21 3.20
N LYS A 63 1.80 20.05 3.82
CA LYS A 63 1.57 19.85 5.25
C LYS A 63 2.86 19.89 6.07
N GLY A 64 4.01 20.08 5.42
CA GLY A 64 5.32 20.11 6.07
C GLY A 64 5.81 18.77 6.56
N VAL A 65 5.22 17.66 6.10
CA VAL A 65 5.71 16.30 6.35
C VAL A 65 6.96 16.06 5.50
N LYS A 66 7.90 15.26 5.98
CA LYS A 66 9.08 14.79 5.25
C LYS A 66 8.86 13.32 4.82
N PRO A 67 8.21 13.07 3.68
CA PRO A 67 7.92 11.71 3.25
C PRO A 67 9.19 11.03 2.73
N VAL A 68 9.27 9.71 2.97
CA VAL A 68 10.27 8.81 2.38
C VAL A 68 9.48 7.67 1.74
N PHE A 69 9.51 7.55 0.42
CA PHE A 69 8.77 6.53 -0.29
C PHE A 69 9.62 5.28 -0.45
N ILE A 70 9.11 4.15 0.06
CA ILE A 70 9.82 2.88 0.09
C ILE A 70 9.02 1.88 -0.74
N PHE A 71 9.65 1.35 -1.78
CA PHE A 71 9.07 0.39 -2.72
C PHE A 71 9.58 -1.00 -2.42
N ASP A 72 8.75 -2.02 -2.66
CA ASP A 72 9.15 -3.40 -2.50
C ASP A 72 10.30 -3.77 -3.44
N GLY A 73 11.20 -4.57 -2.91
CA GLY A 73 12.28 -5.21 -3.65
C GLY A 73 11.93 -6.65 -4.04
N LYS A 74 12.86 -7.57 -3.80
CA LYS A 74 12.65 -8.98 -4.10
C LYS A 74 11.85 -9.64 -2.96
N HIS A 75 10.70 -10.23 -3.31
CA HIS A 75 9.91 -10.94 -2.33
C HIS A 75 10.65 -12.19 -1.80
N PRO A 76 10.55 -12.48 -0.48
CA PRO A 76 11.08 -13.70 0.12
C PRO A 76 10.43 -14.97 -0.49
N GLU A 77 11.19 -16.07 -0.55
CA GLU A 77 10.69 -17.34 -1.09
C GLU A 77 9.46 -17.87 -0.32
N LEU A 78 9.41 -17.65 0.99
CA LEU A 78 8.29 -18.07 1.85
C LEU A 78 6.94 -17.43 1.45
N LYS A 79 6.96 -16.31 0.71
CA LYS A 79 5.75 -15.63 0.22
C LYS A 79 5.28 -16.12 -1.15
N LYS A 80 5.99 -17.09 -1.75
CA LYS A 80 5.75 -17.55 -3.12
C LYS A 80 4.33 -18.06 -3.33
N ASP A 81 3.83 -18.90 -2.43
CA ASP A 81 2.50 -19.52 -2.57
C ASP A 81 1.39 -18.47 -2.57
N GLU A 82 1.47 -17.48 -1.68
CA GLU A 82 0.51 -16.37 -1.66
C GLU A 82 0.63 -15.49 -2.92
N MET A 83 1.85 -15.26 -3.41
CA MET A 83 2.05 -14.51 -4.64
C MET A 83 1.52 -15.25 -5.88
N ASP A 84 1.69 -16.57 -5.94
CA ASP A 84 1.16 -17.40 -7.01
C ASP A 84 -0.39 -17.43 -6.95
N ALA A 85 -0.97 -17.52 -5.77
CA ALA A 85 -2.42 -17.42 -5.58
C ALA A 85 -2.97 -16.04 -5.99
N ARG A 86 -2.28 -14.95 -5.66
CA ARG A 86 -2.64 -13.58 -6.10
C ARG A 86 -2.54 -13.45 -7.62
N ARG A 87 -1.51 -14.06 -8.24
CA ARG A 87 -1.35 -14.07 -9.69
C ARG A 87 -2.49 -14.80 -10.37
N ALA A 88 -2.81 -16.01 -9.94
CA ALA A 88 -3.90 -16.80 -10.50
C ALA A 88 -5.26 -16.07 -10.42
N ARG A 89 -5.56 -15.46 -9.26
CA ARG A 89 -6.78 -14.64 -9.10
C ARG A 89 -6.84 -13.45 -10.06
N ARG A 90 -5.69 -12.81 -10.33
CA ARG A 90 -5.61 -11.69 -11.26
C ARG A 90 -5.75 -12.13 -12.70
N GLU A 91 -5.13 -13.25 -13.09
CA GLU A 91 -5.23 -13.83 -14.44
C GLU A 91 -6.67 -14.23 -14.76
N GLN A 92 -7.38 -14.84 -13.79
CA GLN A 92 -8.79 -15.15 -13.95
C GLN A 92 -9.62 -13.85 -14.12
N ALA A 93 -9.39 -12.84 -13.28
CA ALA A 93 -10.09 -11.58 -13.41
C ALA A 93 -9.81 -10.88 -14.76
N GLU A 94 -8.60 -11.03 -15.33
CA GLU A 94 -8.24 -10.49 -16.64
C GLU A 94 -8.98 -11.23 -17.77
N ALA A 95 -9.14 -12.54 -17.67
CA ALA A 95 -9.93 -13.32 -18.62
C ALA A 95 -11.42 -12.91 -18.59
N ASP A 96 -11.98 -12.80 -17.40
CA ASP A 96 -13.38 -12.38 -17.20
C ASP A 96 -13.60 -10.93 -17.70
N TRP A 97 -12.65 -10.04 -17.49
CA TRP A 97 -12.68 -8.66 -17.98
C TRP A 97 -12.69 -8.60 -19.51
N LYS A 98 -11.83 -9.36 -20.18
CA LYS A 98 -11.79 -9.44 -21.65
C LYS A 98 -13.11 -9.98 -22.20
N ALA A 99 -13.64 -11.04 -21.62
CA ALA A 99 -14.92 -11.61 -22.01
C ALA A 99 -16.09 -10.60 -21.87
N ALA A 100 -16.11 -9.82 -20.78
CA ALA A 100 -17.11 -8.77 -20.60
C ALA A 100 -17.02 -7.65 -21.66
N LEU A 101 -15.79 -7.27 -22.08
CA LEU A 101 -15.59 -6.30 -23.15
C LEU A 101 -16.05 -6.81 -24.51
N GLU A 102 -15.79 -8.09 -24.83
CA GLU A 102 -16.19 -8.74 -26.09
C GLU A 102 -17.71 -8.74 -26.29
N VAL A 103 -18.48 -8.91 -25.20
CA VAL A 103 -19.96 -8.88 -25.25
C VAL A 103 -20.54 -7.47 -25.03
N GLY A 104 -19.70 -6.44 -24.86
CA GLY A 104 -20.13 -5.05 -24.64
C GLY A 104 -20.69 -4.78 -23.24
N ASP A 105 -20.48 -5.65 -22.26
CA ASP A 105 -20.86 -5.42 -20.87
C ASP A 105 -19.82 -4.53 -20.15
N PHE A 106 -19.85 -3.25 -20.50
CA PHE A 106 -18.92 -2.25 -19.93
C PHE A 106 -19.09 -2.09 -18.41
N ALA A 107 -20.29 -2.32 -17.87
CA ALA A 107 -20.52 -2.18 -16.43
C ALA A 107 -19.78 -3.27 -15.63
N THR A 108 -19.82 -4.52 -16.12
CA THR A 108 -19.06 -5.63 -15.56
C THR A 108 -17.56 -5.46 -15.81
N ALA A 109 -17.16 -5.07 -17.03
CA ALA A 109 -15.78 -4.81 -17.37
C ALA A 109 -15.14 -3.77 -16.43
N GLN A 110 -15.81 -2.66 -16.17
CA GLN A 110 -15.32 -1.62 -15.26
C GLN A 110 -15.13 -2.11 -13.80
N LYS A 111 -15.94 -3.04 -13.33
CA LYS A 111 -15.76 -3.66 -11.99
C LYS A 111 -14.58 -4.63 -11.96
N LEU A 112 -14.43 -5.43 -13.01
CA LEU A 112 -13.36 -6.42 -13.13
C LEU A 112 -11.99 -5.77 -13.36
N ALA A 113 -11.93 -4.68 -14.12
CA ALA A 113 -10.69 -3.96 -14.39
C ALA A 113 -9.90 -3.57 -13.13
N GLN A 114 -10.57 -3.36 -11.99
CA GLN A 114 -9.89 -3.06 -10.72
C GLN A 114 -9.08 -4.26 -10.20
N ARG A 115 -9.51 -5.48 -10.53
CA ARG A 115 -8.85 -6.72 -10.10
C ARG A 115 -7.70 -7.12 -11.02
N CYS A 116 -7.64 -6.53 -12.22
CA CYS A 116 -6.62 -6.80 -13.24
C CYS A 116 -5.38 -5.90 -13.12
N VAL A 117 -5.37 -4.96 -12.17
CA VAL A 117 -4.30 -3.98 -12.01
C VAL A 117 -2.96 -4.66 -11.76
N LYS A 118 -1.95 -4.22 -12.51
CA LYS A 118 -0.54 -4.62 -12.36
C LYS A 118 0.29 -3.36 -12.12
N TYR A 119 1.13 -3.39 -11.10
CA TYR A 119 2.16 -2.40 -10.88
C TYR A 119 3.48 -3.01 -11.34
N THR A 120 3.95 -2.59 -12.52
CA THR A 120 5.09 -3.22 -13.18
C THR A 120 6.42 -2.67 -12.68
N PRO A 121 7.54 -3.40 -12.87
CA PRO A 121 8.86 -2.89 -12.53
C PRO A 121 9.18 -1.53 -13.17
N GLU A 122 8.77 -1.31 -14.42
CA GLU A 122 8.95 -0.03 -15.14
C GLU A 122 8.20 1.10 -14.44
N MET A 123 6.96 0.87 -14.02
CA MET A 123 6.16 1.86 -13.27
C MET A 123 6.80 2.19 -11.91
N VAL A 124 7.46 1.23 -11.27
CA VAL A 124 8.19 1.46 -10.02
C VAL A 124 9.37 2.40 -10.27
N GLU A 125 10.19 2.13 -11.30
CA GLU A 125 11.32 3.00 -11.64
C GLU A 125 10.86 4.42 -12.01
N GLU A 126 9.80 4.56 -12.80
CA GLU A 126 9.21 5.85 -13.14
C GLU A 126 8.73 6.62 -11.90
N SER A 127 8.14 5.91 -10.93
CA SER A 127 7.70 6.53 -9.67
C SER A 127 8.88 7.01 -8.84
N ILE A 128 9.95 6.20 -8.75
CA ILE A 128 11.16 6.56 -8.01
C ILE A 128 11.85 7.76 -8.68
N GLU A 129 11.99 7.74 -10.01
CA GLU A 129 12.59 8.83 -10.76
C GLU A 129 11.82 10.14 -10.56
N MET A 130 10.50 10.11 -10.72
CA MET A 130 9.65 11.29 -10.52
C MET A 130 9.77 11.85 -9.11
N LEU A 131 9.70 11.02 -8.07
CA LEU A 131 9.84 11.45 -6.68
C LEU A 131 11.24 12.02 -6.41
N SER A 132 12.28 11.42 -6.98
CA SER A 132 13.66 11.91 -6.88
C SER A 132 13.83 13.28 -7.53
N LEU A 133 13.22 13.50 -8.71
CA LEU A 133 13.18 14.80 -9.37
C LEU A 133 12.44 15.87 -8.56
N MET A 134 11.48 15.46 -7.72
CA MET A 134 10.80 16.34 -6.74
C MET A 134 11.66 16.61 -5.48
N GLY A 135 12.87 16.03 -5.38
CA GLY A 135 13.73 16.13 -4.20
C GLY A 135 13.25 15.30 -3.00
N ILE A 136 12.44 14.29 -3.23
CA ILE A 136 11.87 13.41 -2.20
C ILE A 136 12.63 12.08 -2.20
N PRO A 137 13.13 11.60 -1.05
CA PRO A 137 13.76 10.28 -0.95
C PRO A 137 12.78 9.18 -1.37
N ALA A 138 13.18 8.40 -2.37
CA ALA A 138 12.42 7.27 -2.90
C ALA A 138 13.40 6.17 -3.32
N PHE A 139 13.19 4.93 -2.86
CA PHE A 139 14.09 3.82 -3.17
C PHE A 139 13.39 2.46 -3.04
N ARG A 140 13.99 1.43 -3.63
CA ARG A 140 13.60 0.03 -3.43
C ARG A 140 14.23 -0.52 -2.15
N ALA A 141 13.42 -1.23 -1.36
CA ALA A 141 13.90 -2.08 -0.27
C ALA A 141 14.65 -3.31 -0.82
N GLU A 142 15.43 -3.97 0.01
CA GLU A 142 16.02 -5.27 -0.36
C GLU A 142 14.97 -6.37 -0.50
N ALA A 143 13.94 -6.33 0.38
CA ALA A 143 12.81 -7.24 0.38
C ALA A 143 11.48 -6.43 0.41
N GLU A 144 10.71 -6.52 1.47
CA GLU A 144 9.44 -5.80 1.60
C GLU A 144 9.65 -4.36 2.07
N GLY A 145 8.97 -3.42 1.44
CA GLY A 145 9.09 -1.99 1.72
C GLY A 145 8.67 -1.65 3.14
N GLU A 146 7.60 -2.29 3.64
CA GLU A 146 7.12 -2.08 5.01
C GLU A 146 8.09 -2.61 6.07
N ALA A 147 8.74 -3.76 5.83
CA ALA A 147 9.77 -4.29 6.72
C ALA A 147 10.97 -3.34 6.78
N GLN A 148 11.42 -2.84 5.63
CA GLN A 148 12.48 -1.84 5.54
C GLN A 148 12.10 -0.55 6.29
N ALA A 149 10.88 -0.06 6.10
CA ALA A 149 10.38 1.13 6.79
C ALA A 149 10.33 0.92 8.31
N ALA A 150 9.87 -0.24 8.76
CA ALA A 150 9.80 -0.60 10.18
C ALA A 150 11.20 -0.61 10.84
N VAL A 151 12.18 -1.25 10.20
CA VAL A 151 13.58 -1.27 10.66
C VAL A 151 14.18 0.13 10.72
N MET A 152 13.93 0.96 9.71
CA MET A 152 14.39 2.35 9.70
C MET A 152 13.76 3.17 10.84
N ALA A 153 12.48 2.96 11.11
CA ALA A 153 11.79 3.61 12.22
C ALA A 153 12.33 3.14 13.58
N ALA A 154 12.55 1.84 13.76
CA ALA A 154 13.14 1.28 14.99
C ALA A 154 14.56 1.81 15.25
N LYS A 155 15.32 2.14 14.19
CA LYS A 155 16.65 2.76 14.27
C LYS A 155 16.60 4.30 14.40
N GLY A 156 15.42 4.91 14.52
CA GLY A 156 15.26 6.36 14.64
C GLY A 156 15.54 7.15 13.35
N GLN A 157 15.64 6.49 12.21
CA GLN A 157 15.83 7.15 10.90
C GLN A 157 14.51 7.73 10.38
N LEU A 158 13.38 7.13 10.76
CA LEU A 158 12.02 7.61 10.51
C LEU A 158 11.29 7.81 11.84
N ASP A 159 10.36 8.75 11.90
CA ASP A 159 9.52 9.01 13.06
C ASP A 159 8.27 8.10 13.09
N ALA A 160 7.82 7.62 11.93
CA ALA A 160 6.67 6.72 11.80
C ALA A 160 6.68 6.00 10.45
N VAL A 161 5.88 4.93 10.35
CA VAL A 161 5.58 4.19 9.12
C VAL A 161 4.12 4.39 8.75
N ALA A 162 3.84 4.86 7.54
CA ALA A 162 2.50 4.99 7.00
C ALA A 162 2.19 3.81 6.07
N THR A 163 1.41 2.87 6.57
CA THR A 163 0.90 1.68 5.86
C THR A 163 -0.52 1.36 6.31
N GLN A 164 -1.23 0.51 5.55
CA GLN A 164 -2.51 -0.08 5.97
C GLN A 164 -2.31 -1.45 6.61
N ASP A 165 -1.13 -2.03 6.44
CA ASP A 165 -0.81 -3.35 6.94
C ASP A 165 -0.41 -3.30 8.42
N TRP A 166 -0.77 -4.34 9.15
CA TRP A 166 -0.41 -4.52 10.54
C TRP A 166 0.97 -5.17 10.71
N ASP A 167 1.49 -5.78 9.66
CA ASP A 167 2.75 -6.50 9.67
C ASP A 167 3.94 -5.59 10.02
N ALA A 168 3.83 -4.28 9.73
CA ALA A 168 4.81 -3.30 10.17
C ALA A 168 5.06 -3.31 11.69
N LEU A 169 4.06 -3.64 12.52
CA LEU A 169 4.22 -3.80 13.97
C LEU A 169 5.01 -5.07 14.30
N LEU A 170 4.78 -6.16 13.56
CA LEU A 170 5.53 -7.42 13.71
C LEU A 170 7.01 -7.20 13.36
N TYR A 171 7.30 -6.39 12.35
CA TYR A 171 8.66 -5.96 11.98
C TYR A 171 9.28 -4.97 12.98
N GLY A 172 8.50 -4.50 13.97
CA GLY A 172 8.99 -3.69 15.08
C GLY A 172 8.95 -2.19 14.81
N ALA A 173 8.06 -1.70 13.91
CA ALA A 173 7.82 -0.28 13.78
C ALA A 173 7.28 0.31 15.09
N PRO A 174 7.97 1.27 15.74
CA PRO A 174 7.48 1.85 16.99
C PRO A 174 6.17 2.61 16.83
N VAL A 175 5.98 3.25 15.69
CA VAL A 175 4.78 4.03 15.36
C VAL A 175 4.33 3.70 13.95
N VAL A 176 3.09 3.23 13.82
CA VAL A 176 2.41 3.02 12.54
C VAL A 176 1.27 4.03 12.40
N ILE A 177 1.10 4.61 11.22
CA ILE A 177 -0.01 5.51 10.91
C ILE A 177 -0.84 4.91 9.78
N ARG A 178 -2.04 4.48 10.09
CA ARG A 178 -3.01 3.98 9.10
C ARG A 178 -3.81 5.14 8.53
N ASN A 179 -4.28 4.98 7.30
CA ASN A 179 -5.05 5.99 6.56
C ASN A 179 -4.35 7.35 6.40
N PHE A 180 -3.04 7.43 6.62
CA PHE A 180 -2.31 8.69 6.67
C PHE A 180 -2.51 9.52 5.39
N THR A 181 -2.27 8.91 4.22
CA THR A 181 -2.38 9.59 2.93
C THR A 181 -3.83 9.84 2.49
N SER A 182 -4.81 9.30 3.22
CA SER A 182 -6.24 9.45 2.96
C SER A 182 -6.96 10.27 4.02
N ASP A 183 -6.23 10.83 5.00
CA ASP A 183 -6.82 11.64 6.08
C ASP A 183 -7.66 12.80 5.54
N GLY A 184 -8.85 12.98 6.10
CA GLY A 184 -9.81 14.00 5.69
C GLY A 184 -10.59 13.69 4.40
N SER A 185 -10.28 12.59 3.68
CA SER A 185 -11.05 12.18 2.51
C SER A 185 -12.42 11.60 2.89
N LYS A 186 -13.38 11.64 1.97
CA LYS A 186 -14.69 11.00 2.15
C LYS A 186 -14.70 9.62 1.48
N ARG A 187 -15.07 8.59 2.25
CA ARG A 187 -15.29 7.23 1.73
C ARG A 187 -16.64 6.71 2.23
N MET A 188 -17.52 6.31 1.32
CA MET A 188 -18.88 5.83 1.64
C MET A 188 -19.64 6.78 2.61
N GLY A 189 -19.54 8.10 2.38
CA GLY A 189 -20.21 9.12 3.19
C GLY A 189 -19.55 9.44 4.54
N ARG A 190 -18.48 8.73 4.91
CA ARG A 190 -17.74 8.95 6.16
C ARG A 190 -16.40 9.63 5.90
N ILE A 191 -15.98 10.50 6.81
CA ILE A 191 -14.64 11.10 6.78
C ILE A 191 -13.65 10.05 7.27
N VAL A 192 -12.66 9.75 6.45
CA VAL A 192 -11.52 8.90 6.83
C VAL A 192 -10.63 9.71 7.77
N ARG A 193 -10.21 9.09 8.88
CA ARG A 193 -9.26 9.65 9.83
C ARG A 193 -7.99 8.83 9.85
N ALA A 194 -6.87 9.52 9.92
CA ALA A 194 -5.60 8.87 10.19
C ALA A 194 -5.58 8.35 11.62
N GLN A 195 -5.00 7.17 11.81
CA GLN A 195 -4.89 6.50 13.10
C GLN A 195 -3.43 6.27 13.41
N LYS A 196 -2.95 6.86 14.50
CA LYS A 196 -1.63 6.59 15.05
C LYS A 196 -1.70 5.39 15.99
N ILE A 197 -0.81 4.45 15.81
CA ILE A 197 -0.71 3.20 16.56
C ILE A 197 0.71 3.11 17.08
N GLU A 198 0.86 2.94 18.39
CA GLU A 198 2.15 2.81 19.08
C GLU A 198 2.33 1.37 19.51
N LEU A 199 3.41 0.72 19.08
CA LEU A 199 3.67 -0.69 19.36
C LEU A 199 3.73 -0.96 20.86
N ASP A 200 4.47 -0.15 21.62
CA ASP A 200 4.62 -0.32 23.06
C ASP A 200 3.28 -0.26 23.80
N GLN A 201 2.35 0.61 23.34
CA GLN A 201 1.02 0.70 23.92
C GLN A 201 0.20 -0.58 23.64
N ILE A 202 0.25 -1.10 22.41
CA ILE A 202 -0.42 -2.37 22.08
C ILE A 202 0.13 -3.51 22.93
N LEU A 203 1.44 -3.62 23.07
CA LEU A 203 2.07 -4.67 23.86
C LEU A 203 1.66 -4.57 25.33
N ALA A 204 1.66 -3.35 25.90
CA ALA A 204 1.27 -3.13 27.29
C ALA A 204 -0.23 -3.42 27.52
N ASP A 205 -1.12 -2.95 26.64
CA ASP A 205 -2.58 -3.13 26.77
C ASP A 205 -3.00 -4.61 26.68
N ASN A 206 -2.20 -5.44 26.00
CA ASN A 206 -2.47 -6.86 25.83
C ASN A 206 -1.56 -7.77 26.69
N GLU A 207 -0.72 -7.18 27.53
CA GLU A 207 0.24 -7.91 28.39
C GLU A 207 1.14 -8.88 27.58
N LEU A 208 1.54 -8.47 26.36
CA LEU A 208 2.36 -9.26 25.45
C LEU A 208 3.76 -8.68 25.31
N SER A 209 4.75 -9.56 25.16
CA SER A 209 6.03 -9.19 24.56
C SER A 209 5.90 -9.13 23.05
N ARG A 210 6.87 -8.48 22.38
CA ARG A 210 6.92 -8.48 20.91
C ARG A 210 7.06 -9.89 20.35
N ASP A 211 7.85 -10.76 20.98
CA ASP A 211 8.03 -12.14 20.51
C ASP A 211 6.72 -12.93 20.62
N GLN A 212 5.94 -12.74 21.68
CA GLN A 212 4.61 -13.34 21.82
C GLN A 212 3.61 -12.80 20.77
N LEU A 213 3.71 -11.53 20.40
CA LEU A 213 2.90 -10.98 19.31
C LEU A 213 3.25 -11.63 17.97
N ILE A 214 4.55 -11.88 17.70
CA ILE A 214 5.01 -12.59 16.50
C ILE A 214 4.51 -14.04 16.51
N ASP A 215 4.66 -14.75 17.64
CA ASP A 215 4.19 -16.13 17.78
C ASP A 215 2.69 -16.23 17.54
N LEU A 216 1.90 -15.28 18.08
CA LEU A 216 0.47 -15.19 17.86
C LEU A 216 0.15 -15.00 16.37
N ALA A 217 0.86 -14.10 15.68
CA ALA A 217 0.69 -13.86 14.26
C ALA A 217 1.00 -15.11 13.42
N ILE A 218 2.06 -15.85 13.75
CA ILE A 218 2.41 -17.11 13.08
C ILE A 218 1.32 -18.17 13.30
N MET A 219 0.77 -18.26 14.50
CA MET A 219 -0.32 -19.21 14.80
C MET A 219 -1.60 -18.88 14.04
N ILE A 220 -1.96 -17.61 13.94
CA ILE A 220 -3.15 -17.15 13.19
C ILE A 220 -2.96 -17.33 11.68
N GLY A 221 -1.76 -17.04 11.19
CA GLY A 221 -1.36 -17.05 9.78
C GLY A 221 -0.98 -15.66 9.28
N THR A 222 0.02 -15.66 8.41
CA THR A 222 0.56 -14.47 7.74
C THR A 222 0.73 -14.76 6.25
N ASP A 223 1.18 -13.78 5.47
CA ASP A 223 1.55 -14.00 4.06
C ASP A 223 2.68 -15.04 3.89
N PHE A 224 3.41 -15.37 4.96
CA PHE A 224 4.55 -16.29 4.97
C PHE A 224 4.21 -17.67 5.52
N HIS A 225 3.10 -17.82 6.25
CA HIS A 225 2.73 -19.07 6.90
C HIS A 225 1.19 -19.18 7.02
N PRO A 226 0.60 -20.32 6.64
CA PRO A 226 -0.86 -20.48 6.59
C PRO A 226 -1.54 -20.49 7.97
N GLY A 227 -0.78 -20.45 9.06
CA GLY A 227 -1.30 -20.55 10.40
C GLY A 227 -1.64 -21.99 10.83
N ILE A 228 -2.23 -22.10 12.00
CA ILE A 228 -2.68 -23.38 12.58
C ILE A 228 -4.19 -23.51 12.37
N LYS A 229 -4.64 -24.60 11.75
CA LYS A 229 -6.07 -24.84 11.52
C LYS A 229 -6.87 -24.81 12.83
N GLY A 230 -7.86 -23.94 12.90
CA GLY A 230 -8.72 -23.75 14.07
C GLY A 230 -8.27 -22.65 15.03
N ILE A 231 -7.11 -22.02 14.78
CA ILE A 231 -6.66 -20.79 15.46
C ILE A 231 -6.95 -19.63 14.51
N GLY A 232 -7.60 -18.59 15.00
CA GLY A 232 -7.93 -17.40 14.21
C GLY A 232 -8.46 -16.29 15.10
N PRO A 233 -8.59 -15.08 14.57
CA PRO A 233 -9.18 -13.97 15.32
C PRO A 233 -10.64 -14.31 15.68
N LYS A 234 -10.99 -14.14 16.94
CA LYS A 234 -12.36 -14.26 17.45
C LYS A 234 -12.89 -12.89 17.83
#